data_f6474de977c9750695c5532718653192
#
_entry.id   f6474de977c9750695c5532718653192
#
_cell.length_a   1.000
_cell.length_b   1.000
_cell.length_c   1.000
_cell.angle_alpha   90.00
_cell.angle_beta   90.00
_cell.angle_gamma   90.00
#
_symmetry.space_group_name_H-M   'P 1'
#
loop_
_entity.id
_entity.type
_entity.pdbx_description
1 polymer ?
#
loop_
_entity_poly.entity_id
_entity_poly.type
_entity_poly.pdbx_seq_one_letter_code
_entity_poly.pdbx_strand_id
1 'polypeptide(L)'
;MLQYGTRASLDIRRTVIAAALGALLFTLVGGAGAHAKDGRDNYVTVIVQAIPGERAAAEDIVRSTGGKVGRPLNVINGFAARVRLSTIDSLNETSSVRAVTPNGQVTLMSHSSVDPGTGKGTSYDFTRAIGARTLWQQGYTGSGVDVALIDSGVAPVRGLRAPGKIVHGPDFSWESQAENLRYLDTYGHGTHMAGLIAGREGPAGAPYHLNDHNHFGVAPDARLISLKVADAKGLTDVTQVIAAIDWVIAHRNDAGMNIRVLSLSFGTDGTQTYLLDPLSFAVERAWKKGIVVVAAAGNTGFGDLSLNNPAFNPFVIAVGASDTQGTPSVSDDVVPSWSTTGNLLRKPDVVAPGTSIVSYRNRQSYIDQQHPEGRIGDRYFKGSGTSQATALTSGAVALLLDHRPSLKPDQVKKALTKSATRLSGASSNAQGHGLINLPSAMSYSSFFLSGQLHLPGTGLGSLLGARGSHRVLSSGQPLVNQTDIFGQPWLASTLTNLGNSLLGVFNGSLLSGTRFITDPVLGLVWTTVGWDRKDWTGSRWTDESWTGSRWTGSRWTGSRWTGSRWTGDTWSSASWGSP
;
A
#
# COMPACT_ATOMS: atom_id res chain seq x y z
N MET A 1 8.92 -10.65 -58.01
CA MET A 1 7.85 -9.64 -58.05
C MET A 1 7.00 -9.87 -56.81
N LEU A 2 6.88 -9.04 -55.85
CA LEU A 2 7.11 -7.62 -55.60
C LEU A 2 7.49 -7.41 -54.14
N GLN A 3 8.67 -6.85 -53.85
CA GLN A 3 8.95 -6.12 -52.66
C GLN A 3 8.50 -4.68 -52.89
N TYR A 4 7.63 -4.14 -52.06
CA TYR A 4 7.49 -2.71 -51.74
C TYR A 4 6.35 -2.54 -50.74
N GLY A 5 6.65 -2.04 -49.56
CA GLY A 5 5.59 -1.59 -48.67
C GLY A 5 5.88 -1.59 -47.15
N THR A 6 7.09 -1.26 -46.67
CA THR A 6 7.36 -1.16 -45.23
C THR A 6 8.16 0.08 -44.79
N ARG A 7 8.25 1.12 -45.59
CA ARG A 7 8.94 2.37 -45.18
C ARG A 7 8.03 3.58 -44.92
N ALA A 8 6.76 3.54 -45.30
CA ALA A 8 5.86 4.69 -45.15
C ALA A 8 5.13 4.79 -43.81
N SER A 9 5.11 3.73 -42.98
CA SER A 9 4.37 3.74 -41.70
C SER A 9 5.17 4.22 -40.49
N LEU A 10 6.51 4.33 -40.58
CA LEU A 10 7.34 4.82 -39.50
C LEU A 10 7.44 6.36 -39.43
N ASP A 11 7.34 7.05 -40.53
CA ASP A 11 7.46 8.51 -40.56
C ASP A 11 6.19 9.23 -40.10
N ILE A 12 5.01 8.65 -40.29
CA ILE A 12 3.75 9.25 -39.82
C ILE A 12 3.65 9.23 -38.29
N ARG A 13 4.20 8.21 -37.63
CA ARG A 13 4.20 8.15 -36.15
C ARG A 13 5.19 9.14 -35.51
N ARG A 14 6.29 9.44 -36.15
CA ARG A 14 7.26 10.45 -35.67
C ARG A 14 6.74 11.88 -35.80
N THR A 15 6.00 12.17 -36.86
CA THR A 15 5.43 13.52 -37.09
C THR A 15 4.25 13.83 -36.18
N VAL A 16 3.43 12.84 -35.80
CA VAL A 16 2.29 13.03 -34.89
C VAL A 16 2.76 13.21 -33.44
N ILE A 17 3.84 12.53 -33.01
CA ILE A 17 4.39 12.68 -31.66
C ILE A 17 5.11 14.02 -31.50
N ALA A 18 5.78 14.52 -32.53
CA ALA A 18 6.42 15.84 -32.49
C ALA A 18 5.41 16.99 -32.47
N ALA A 19 4.26 16.84 -33.15
CA ALA A 19 3.19 17.84 -33.16
C ALA A 19 2.42 17.90 -31.82
N ALA A 20 2.26 16.77 -31.12
CA ALA A 20 1.58 16.72 -29.81
C ALA A 20 2.46 17.27 -28.68
N LEU A 21 3.79 17.11 -28.76
CA LEU A 21 4.74 17.70 -27.80
C LEU A 21 4.95 19.21 -28.04
N GLY A 22 4.86 19.69 -29.27
CA GLY A 22 4.95 21.12 -29.59
C GLY A 22 3.73 21.92 -29.11
N ALA A 23 2.53 21.34 -29.09
CA ALA A 23 1.31 22.00 -28.65
C ALA A 23 1.20 22.11 -27.11
N LEU A 24 1.87 21.23 -26.35
CA LEU A 24 1.86 21.29 -24.89
C LEU A 24 2.87 22.32 -24.32
N LEU A 25 3.87 22.71 -25.11
CA LEU A 25 4.86 23.74 -24.71
C LEU A 25 4.35 25.18 -24.88
N PHE A 26 3.29 25.42 -25.66
CA PHE A 26 2.79 26.76 -25.95
C PHE A 26 1.70 27.27 -25.01
N THR A 27 1.14 26.43 -24.13
CA THR A 27 0.08 26.85 -23.18
C THR A 27 0.56 27.11 -21.77
N LEU A 28 1.87 27.01 -21.47
CA LEU A 28 2.45 27.27 -20.15
C LEU A 28 3.29 28.56 -20.06
N VAL A 29 3.25 29.42 -21.09
CA VAL A 29 3.92 30.75 -21.07
C VAL A 29 2.87 31.84 -21.20
N GLY A 30 2.01 31.95 -20.21
CA GLY A 30 1.08 33.07 -20.09
C GLY A 30 0.94 33.50 -18.65
N GLY A 31 1.90 34.34 -18.18
CA GLY A 31 1.73 35.02 -16.91
C GLY A 31 2.97 35.12 -16.02
N ALA A 32 4.03 35.76 -16.48
CA ALA A 32 4.99 36.40 -15.58
C ALA A 32 5.60 37.60 -16.29
N GLY A 33 5.40 38.77 -15.68
CA GLY A 33 5.86 40.05 -16.15
C GLY A 33 7.36 40.13 -16.36
N ALA A 34 7.72 40.96 -17.29
CA ALA A 34 9.07 41.34 -17.67
C ALA A 34 9.89 41.84 -16.49
N HIS A 35 11.02 41.18 -16.22
CA HIS A 35 12.19 41.86 -15.67
C HIS A 35 13.45 41.44 -16.45
N ALA A 36 14.19 42.47 -16.84
CA ALA A 36 15.32 42.43 -17.73
C ALA A 36 16.57 41.80 -17.11
N LYS A 37 17.37 41.19 -17.99
CA LYS A 37 18.84 41.06 -18.00
C LYS A 37 19.55 40.88 -16.67
N ASP A 38 19.96 39.62 -16.39
CA ASP A 38 21.29 39.39 -15.86
C ASP A 38 21.84 38.08 -16.48
N GLY A 39 23.04 38.14 -17.07
CA GLY A 39 23.65 37.09 -17.86
C GLY A 39 24.16 35.90 -17.02
N ARG A 40 23.31 35.31 -16.18
CA ARG A 40 23.61 34.06 -15.47
C ARG A 40 23.02 32.90 -16.24
N ASP A 41 23.88 31.95 -16.61
CA ASP A 41 23.50 30.68 -17.23
C ASP A 41 22.36 30.01 -16.44
N ASN A 42 21.15 29.96 -17.02
CA ASN A 42 19.99 29.29 -16.43
C ASN A 42 20.18 27.78 -16.42
N TYR A 43 20.71 27.24 -15.32
CA TYR A 43 20.80 25.82 -15.08
C TYR A 43 19.49 25.30 -14.49
N VAL A 44 18.99 24.21 -15.08
CA VAL A 44 17.79 23.48 -14.60
C VAL A 44 18.15 22.06 -14.23
N THR A 45 17.43 21.51 -13.27
CA THR A 45 17.54 20.10 -12.94
C THR A 45 16.59 19.31 -13.82
N VAL A 46 17.11 18.28 -14.46
CA VAL A 46 16.38 17.39 -15.39
C VAL A 46 16.56 15.93 -15.01
N ILE A 47 15.65 15.11 -15.49
CA ILE A 47 15.78 13.65 -15.50
C ILE A 47 16.16 13.26 -16.93
N VAL A 48 17.32 12.62 -17.08
CA VAL A 48 17.79 12.07 -18.36
C VAL A 48 17.52 10.57 -18.34
N GLN A 49 16.71 10.11 -19.29
CA GLN A 49 16.51 8.68 -19.55
C GLN A 49 17.41 8.27 -20.71
N ALA A 50 18.29 7.31 -20.47
CA ALA A 50 19.19 6.80 -21.51
C ALA A 50 18.55 5.62 -22.27
N ILE A 51 19.04 5.37 -23.47
CA ILE A 51 18.75 4.14 -24.21
C ILE A 51 19.40 2.95 -23.47
N PRO A 52 18.74 1.77 -23.40
CA PRO A 52 19.31 0.60 -22.74
C PRO A 52 20.73 0.28 -23.23
N GLY A 53 21.68 0.18 -22.30
CA GLY A 53 23.10 -0.02 -22.59
C GLY A 53 23.92 1.26 -22.85
N GLU A 54 23.27 2.41 -23.09
CA GLU A 54 23.95 3.67 -23.50
C GLU A 54 24.05 4.69 -22.35
N ARG A 55 23.85 4.29 -21.13
CA ARG A 55 23.81 5.23 -20.01
C ARG A 55 25.12 5.98 -19.80
N ALA A 56 26.25 5.30 -19.90
CA ALA A 56 27.58 5.93 -19.75
C ALA A 56 27.80 7.01 -20.83
N ALA A 57 27.44 6.71 -22.09
CA ALA A 57 27.51 7.67 -23.18
C ALA A 57 26.58 8.88 -22.96
N ALA A 58 25.36 8.68 -22.45
CA ALA A 58 24.45 9.77 -22.09
C ALA A 58 25.00 10.64 -20.96
N GLU A 59 25.64 10.05 -19.93
CA GLU A 59 26.29 10.79 -18.87
C GLU A 59 27.47 11.62 -19.40
N ASP A 60 28.28 11.07 -20.31
CA ASP A 60 29.42 11.78 -20.90
C ASP A 60 28.97 12.95 -21.77
N ILE A 61 27.87 12.80 -22.50
CA ILE A 61 27.28 13.90 -23.26
C ILE A 61 26.82 15.04 -22.34
N VAL A 62 26.15 14.69 -21.22
CA VAL A 62 25.76 15.72 -20.23
C VAL A 62 26.99 16.44 -19.69
N ARG A 63 28.09 15.75 -19.40
CA ARG A 63 29.35 16.38 -18.92
C ARG A 63 29.98 17.25 -20.00
N SER A 64 30.00 16.79 -21.25
CA SER A 64 30.62 17.54 -22.36
C SER A 64 29.88 18.84 -22.70
N THR A 65 28.57 18.90 -22.42
CA THR A 65 27.77 20.13 -22.56
C THR A 65 27.86 21.08 -21.36
N GLY A 66 28.75 20.80 -20.41
CA GLY A 66 28.93 21.59 -19.18
C GLY A 66 27.89 21.29 -18.10
N GLY A 67 27.10 20.23 -18.25
CA GLY A 67 26.17 19.77 -17.24
C GLY A 67 26.85 18.97 -16.14
N LYS A 68 26.14 18.82 -15.02
CA LYS A 68 26.55 17.95 -13.90
C LYS A 68 25.63 16.75 -13.82
N VAL A 69 26.20 15.55 -13.90
CA VAL A 69 25.51 14.29 -13.64
C VAL A 69 25.27 14.16 -12.14
N GLY A 70 24.07 13.85 -11.77
CA GLY A 70 23.62 13.69 -10.39
C GLY A 70 23.27 12.23 -10.06
N ARG A 71 22.24 12.06 -9.22
CA ARG A 71 21.84 10.75 -8.69
C ARG A 71 21.39 9.79 -9.80
N PRO A 72 21.86 8.53 -9.78
CA PRO A 72 21.37 7.49 -10.68
C PRO A 72 19.90 7.14 -10.41
N LEU A 73 19.13 6.94 -11.47
CA LEU A 73 17.73 6.53 -11.47
C LEU A 73 17.60 5.21 -12.24
N ASN A 74 18.08 4.12 -11.62
CA ASN A 74 18.26 2.84 -12.28
C ASN A 74 16.95 2.23 -12.82
N VAL A 75 15.82 2.50 -12.14
CA VAL A 75 14.49 2.00 -12.53
C VAL A 75 14.08 2.44 -13.94
N ILE A 76 14.50 3.63 -14.33
CA ILE A 76 14.19 4.20 -15.66
C ILE A 76 15.39 4.17 -16.61
N ASN A 77 16.45 3.44 -16.26
CA ASN A 77 17.73 3.46 -16.99
C ASN A 77 18.22 4.90 -17.24
N GLY A 78 18.17 5.74 -16.20
CA GLY A 78 18.46 7.16 -16.31
C GLY A 78 19.22 7.71 -15.09
N PHE A 79 19.28 9.03 -15.03
CA PHE A 79 19.91 9.76 -13.94
C PHE A 79 19.33 11.19 -13.84
N ALA A 80 19.44 11.80 -12.68
CA ALA A 80 19.21 13.23 -12.53
C ALA A 80 20.43 14.00 -13.05
N ALA A 81 20.22 15.14 -13.68
CA ALA A 81 21.31 16.01 -14.13
C ALA A 81 20.94 17.47 -13.94
N ARG A 82 21.96 18.31 -13.77
CA ARG A 82 21.82 19.76 -13.82
C ARG A 82 22.43 20.26 -15.13
N VAL A 83 21.62 20.79 -16.03
CA VAL A 83 22.04 21.19 -17.37
C VAL A 83 21.60 22.64 -17.64
N ARG A 84 22.22 23.28 -18.62
CA ARG A 84 21.76 24.57 -19.11
C ARG A 84 20.42 24.38 -19.83
N LEU A 85 19.47 25.27 -19.61
CA LEU A 85 18.16 25.22 -20.26
C LEU A 85 18.28 25.11 -21.78
N SER A 86 19.24 25.86 -22.35
CA SER A 86 19.53 25.87 -23.80
C SER A 86 20.06 24.55 -24.37
N THR A 87 20.52 23.61 -23.54
CA THR A 87 21.07 22.32 -24.00
C THR A 87 20.06 21.17 -23.99
N ILE A 88 18.84 21.39 -23.49
CA ILE A 88 17.83 20.32 -23.37
C ILE A 88 17.48 19.73 -24.73
N ASP A 89 17.23 20.58 -25.74
CA ASP A 89 16.84 20.12 -27.06
C ASP A 89 17.97 19.32 -27.73
N SER A 90 19.21 19.81 -27.65
CA SER A 90 20.37 19.07 -28.19
C SER A 90 20.63 17.74 -27.47
N LEU A 91 20.34 17.65 -26.18
CA LEU A 91 20.43 16.39 -25.43
C LEU A 91 19.36 15.38 -25.88
N ASN A 92 18.13 15.85 -26.18
CA ASN A 92 17.06 14.99 -26.69
C ASN A 92 17.33 14.45 -28.11
N GLU A 93 18.17 15.11 -28.88
CA GLU A 93 18.54 14.69 -30.25
C GLU A 93 19.67 13.67 -30.29
N THR A 94 20.31 13.39 -29.15
CA THR A 94 21.44 12.46 -29.11
C THR A 94 20.99 11.00 -29.13
N SER A 95 21.76 10.15 -29.81
CA SER A 95 21.41 8.72 -30.02
C SER A 95 21.44 7.89 -28.72
N SER A 96 22.13 8.34 -27.67
CA SER A 96 22.22 7.67 -26.37
C SER A 96 21.15 8.12 -25.37
N VAL A 97 20.41 9.19 -25.68
CA VAL A 97 19.36 9.74 -24.81
C VAL A 97 17.99 9.42 -25.40
N ARG A 98 17.13 8.85 -24.57
CA ARG A 98 15.74 8.57 -24.92
C ARG A 98 14.83 9.75 -24.68
N ALA A 99 15.02 10.43 -23.56
CA ALA A 99 14.26 11.62 -23.17
C ALA A 99 14.97 12.43 -22.10
N VAL A 100 14.81 13.75 -22.16
CA VAL A 100 15.18 14.67 -21.08
C VAL A 100 13.91 15.40 -20.62
N THR A 101 13.55 15.24 -19.35
CA THR A 101 12.37 15.87 -18.77
C THR A 101 12.76 16.78 -17.61
N PRO A 102 12.15 17.96 -17.47
CA PRO A 102 12.36 18.78 -16.28
C PRO A 102 12.03 18.02 -15.00
N ASN A 103 12.91 18.12 -14.00
CA ASN A 103 12.64 17.58 -12.67
C ASN A 103 11.68 18.52 -11.94
N GLY A 104 10.37 18.34 -12.18
CA GLY A 104 9.34 19.09 -11.49
C GLY A 104 9.28 18.70 -10.01
N GLN A 105 9.14 19.69 -9.13
CA GLN A 105 8.79 19.43 -7.75
C GLN A 105 7.40 18.79 -7.71
N VAL A 106 7.31 17.59 -7.19
CA VAL A 106 6.03 17.06 -6.72
C VAL A 106 5.73 17.75 -5.39
N THR A 107 5.06 18.88 -5.46
CA THR A 107 4.48 19.51 -4.29
C THR A 107 3.22 18.75 -3.95
N LEU A 108 3.27 17.98 -2.87
CA LEU A 108 2.05 17.60 -2.17
C LEU A 108 1.39 18.92 -1.76
N MET A 109 0.24 19.24 -2.33
CA MET A 109 -0.47 20.45 -2.00
C MET A 109 -0.93 20.40 -0.55
N SER A 110 -0.16 21.00 0.34
CA SER A 110 -0.55 21.30 1.70
C SER A 110 -1.51 22.48 1.67
N HIS A 111 -2.79 22.26 1.89
CA HIS A 111 -3.70 23.36 2.20
C HIS A 111 -3.83 23.49 3.73
N SER A 112 -3.62 24.74 4.16
CA SER A 112 -3.78 25.25 5.50
C SER A 112 -5.15 24.91 6.11
N SER A 113 -5.14 24.61 7.42
CA SER A 113 -6.30 24.54 8.32
C SER A 113 -7.50 23.72 7.81
N VAL A 114 -7.35 22.40 7.80
CA VAL A 114 -8.50 21.51 7.76
C VAL A 114 -9.04 21.43 9.18
N ASP A 115 -10.31 21.78 9.39
CA ASP A 115 -11.02 21.41 10.62
C ASP A 115 -11.05 19.88 10.70
N PRO A 116 -10.42 19.26 11.71
CA PRO A 116 -10.39 17.81 11.81
C PRO A 116 -11.78 17.17 11.99
N GLY A 117 -12.81 17.96 12.30
CA GLY A 117 -14.18 17.49 12.44
C GLY A 117 -14.93 17.38 11.12
N THR A 118 -14.97 18.42 10.30
CA THR A 118 -15.95 18.55 9.20
C THR A 118 -15.34 18.79 7.81
N GLY A 119 -14.04 19.00 7.70
CA GLY A 119 -13.37 19.27 6.41
C GLY A 119 -13.23 18.06 5.49
N LYS A 120 -12.79 18.31 4.26
CA LYS A 120 -12.53 17.28 3.25
C LYS A 120 -11.61 16.17 3.79
N GLY A 121 -12.00 14.92 3.57
CA GLY A 121 -11.25 13.72 3.96
C GLY A 121 -11.26 13.41 5.45
N THR A 122 -11.99 14.15 6.26
CA THR A 122 -12.16 13.87 7.70
C THR A 122 -13.05 12.65 7.94
N SER A 123 -13.05 12.18 9.19
CA SER A 123 -13.94 11.09 9.60
C SER A 123 -15.42 11.38 9.26
N TYR A 124 -15.84 12.61 9.42
CA TYR A 124 -17.19 13.04 9.04
C TYR A 124 -17.44 12.90 7.53
N ASP A 125 -16.51 13.38 6.72
CA ASP A 125 -16.63 13.36 5.26
C ASP A 125 -16.65 11.93 4.70
N PHE A 126 -15.64 11.12 4.96
CA PHE A 126 -15.59 9.78 4.38
C PHE A 126 -16.66 8.83 4.92
N THR A 127 -17.05 8.92 6.20
CA THR A 127 -18.10 8.06 6.75
C THR A 127 -19.49 8.41 6.22
N ARG A 128 -19.72 9.68 5.90
CA ARG A 128 -20.92 10.13 5.23
C ARG A 128 -20.93 9.69 3.76
N ALA A 129 -19.86 9.90 3.02
CA ALA A 129 -19.77 9.55 1.60
C ALA A 129 -20.12 8.09 1.33
N ILE A 130 -19.67 7.16 2.20
CA ILE A 130 -19.95 5.73 2.07
C ILE A 130 -21.22 5.28 2.83
N GLY A 131 -21.89 6.17 3.57
CA GLY A 131 -23.11 5.89 4.32
C GLY A 131 -22.91 5.11 5.63
N ALA A 132 -21.71 5.08 6.20
CA ALA A 132 -21.41 4.37 7.45
C ALA A 132 -22.23 4.90 8.64
N ARG A 133 -22.44 6.21 8.70
CA ARG A 133 -23.20 6.86 9.77
C ARG A 133 -24.64 6.36 9.86
N THR A 134 -25.26 6.00 8.74
CA THR A 134 -26.60 5.39 8.70
C THR A 134 -26.61 4.02 9.40
N LEU A 135 -25.55 3.23 9.25
CA LEU A 135 -25.43 1.93 9.92
C LEU A 135 -25.19 2.12 11.43
N TRP A 136 -24.38 3.10 11.82
CA TRP A 136 -24.16 3.44 13.22
C TRP A 136 -25.48 3.88 13.91
N GLN A 137 -26.33 4.63 13.20
CA GLN A 137 -27.66 5.01 13.71
C GLN A 137 -28.55 3.79 13.98
N GLN A 138 -28.33 2.70 13.25
CA GLN A 138 -29.05 1.44 13.42
C GLN A 138 -28.35 0.50 14.42
N GLY A 139 -27.25 0.94 15.06
CA GLY A 139 -26.51 0.19 16.06
C GLY A 139 -25.39 -0.71 15.53
N TYR A 140 -25.14 -0.73 14.21
CA TYR A 140 -24.04 -1.52 13.62
C TYR A 140 -22.77 -0.71 13.59
N THR A 141 -21.79 -1.11 14.40
CA THR A 141 -20.54 -0.38 14.64
C THR A 141 -19.28 -1.24 14.41
N GLY A 142 -19.47 -2.47 13.91
CA GLY A 142 -18.43 -3.46 13.71
C GLY A 142 -18.17 -4.34 14.94
N SER A 143 -19.06 -4.31 15.92
CA SER A 143 -18.91 -5.09 17.14
C SER A 143 -18.88 -6.60 16.86
N GLY A 144 -17.98 -7.33 17.53
CA GLY A 144 -17.83 -8.78 17.37
C GLY A 144 -17.09 -9.20 16.08
N VAL A 145 -16.62 -8.26 15.27
CA VAL A 145 -15.82 -8.54 14.06
C VAL A 145 -14.37 -8.16 14.26
N ASP A 146 -13.47 -9.08 13.96
CA ASP A 146 -12.04 -8.80 13.93
C ASP A 146 -11.58 -8.54 12.49
N VAL A 147 -10.82 -7.46 12.33
CA VAL A 147 -10.15 -7.11 11.08
C VAL A 147 -8.66 -7.35 11.24
N ALA A 148 -8.11 -8.30 10.50
CA ALA A 148 -6.66 -8.47 10.41
C ALA A 148 -6.08 -7.37 9.52
N LEU A 149 -5.17 -6.60 10.08
CA LEU A 149 -4.42 -5.55 9.39
C LEU A 149 -2.97 -6.02 9.25
N ILE A 150 -2.59 -6.43 8.03
CA ILE A 150 -1.20 -6.74 7.68
C ILE A 150 -0.58 -5.46 7.12
N ASP A 151 0.31 -4.83 7.89
CA ASP A 151 0.87 -3.52 7.58
C ASP A 151 2.20 -3.27 8.31
N SER A 152 2.59 -2.03 8.54
CA SER A 152 3.82 -1.62 9.25
C SER A 152 3.71 -1.68 10.79
N GLY A 153 2.63 -2.20 11.32
CA GLY A 153 2.34 -2.21 12.77
C GLY A 153 1.30 -1.16 13.17
N VAL A 154 1.00 -1.07 14.46
CA VAL A 154 0.04 -0.09 15.00
C VAL A 154 0.61 0.54 16.26
N ALA A 155 0.71 1.87 16.30
CA ALA A 155 1.14 2.60 17.48
C ALA A 155 -0.04 2.83 18.45
N PRO A 156 0.23 2.86 19.78
CA PRO A 156 -0.80 3.02 20.82
C PRO A 156 -1.25 4.49 20.97
N VAL A 157 -1.72 5.09 19.89
CA VAL A 157 -2.21 6.47 19.87
C VAL A 157 -3.63 6.57 20.47
N ARG A 158 -4.02 7.78 20.91
CA ARG A 158 -5.39 8.04 21.36
C ARG A 158 -6.39 7.63 20.28
N GLY A 159 -7.41 6.86 20.66
CA GLY A 159 -8.38 6.29 19.74
C GLY A 159 -8.08 4.84 19.30
N LEU A 160 -6.84 4.35 19.52
CA LEU A 160 -6.47 2.95 19.29
C LEU A 160 -5.99 2.22 20.55
N ARG A 161 -5.70 2.92 21.64
CA ARG A 161 -5.11 2.37 22.88
C ARG A 161 -6.10 1.77 23.88
N ALA A 162 -7.41 1.79 23.58
CA ALA A 162 -8.39 1.18 24.49
C ALA A 162 -8.08 -0.32 24.67
N PRO A 163 -8.19 -0.87 25.90
CA PRO A 163 -7.94 -2.29 26.15
C PRO A 163 -8.73 -3.19 25.18
N GLY A 164 -8.06 -4.16 24.60
CA GLY A 164 -8.67 -5.11 23.65
C GLY A 164 -8.99 -4.54 22.27
N LYS A 165 -8.73 -3.26 21.99
CA LYS A 165 -8.94 -2.64 20.69
C LYS A 165 -7.97 -3.16 19.62
N ILE A 166 -6.71 -3.28 19.99
CA ILE A 166 -5.65 -3.84 19.18
C ILE A 166 -5.15 -5.13 19.84
N VAL A 167 -5.14 -6.20 19.11
CA VAL A 167 -4.46 -7.44 19.46
C VAL A 167 -3.28 -7.59 18.51
N HIS A 168 -2.08 -7.70 19.06
CA HIS A 168 -0.90 -7.93 18.24
C HIS A 168 -0.78 -9.42 17.93
N GLY A 169 -0.80 -9.74 16.66
CA GLY A 169 -0.31 -11.02 16.14
C GLY A 169 1.23 -11.00 16.06
N PRO A 170 1.84 -11.99 15.39
CA PRO A 170 3.29 -12.00 15.21
C PRO A 170 3.79 -10.76 14.46
N ASP A 171 4.98 -10.32 14.83
CA ASP A 171 5.76 -9.36 14.07
C ASP A 171 6.67 -10.12 13.10
N PHE A 172 6.35 -10.06 11.81
CA PHE A 172 7.09 -10.72 10.74
C PHE A 172 8.19 -9.83 10.15
N SER A 173 8.28 -8.57 10.59
CA SER A 173 9.36 -7.68 10.17
C SER A 173 10.67 -8.06 10.83
N TRP A 174 11.80 -7.64 10.27
CA TRP A 174 13.09 -7.85 10.95
C TRP A 174 13.24 -6.98 12.20
N GLU A 175 12.40 -5.97 12.40
CA GLU A 175 12.33 -5.19 13.63
C GLU A 175 11.77 -6.00 14.82
N SER A 176 11.16 -7.16 14.56
CA SER A 176 10.71 -8.10 15.60
C SER A 176 11.81 -8.54 16.55
N GLN A 177 13.06 -8.46 16.11
CA GLN A 177 14.23 -8.82 16.89
C GLN A 177 14.64 -7.74 17.90
N ALA A 178 14.20 -6.49 17.69
CA ALA A 178 14.45 -5.39 18.60
C ALA A 178 13.23 -5.22 19.52
N GLU A 179 13.40 -5.50 20.82
CA GLU A 179 12.31 -5.53 21.78
C GLU A 179 11.52 -4.21 21.81
N ASN A 180 12.21 -3.09 21.70
CA ASN A 180 11.63 -1.75 21.69
C ASN A 180 10.97 -1.34 20.38
N LEU A 181 11.14 -2.12 19.29
CA LEU A 181 10.53 -1.86 17.99
C LEU A 181 9.46 -2.89 17.62
N ARG A 182 9.44 -4.00 18.37
CA ARG A 182 8.48 -5.08 18.12
C ARG A 182 7.05 -4.56 18.19
N TYR A 183 6.24 -4.89 17.17
CA TYR A 183 4.84 -4.48 16.98
C TYR A 183 4.63 -2.98 16.74
N LEU A 184 5.63 -2.14 17.00
CA LEU A 184 5.52 -0.70 16.86
C LEU A 184 5.49 -0.29 15.38
N ASP A 185 4.61 0.62 15.04
CA ASP A 185 4.56 1.19 13.70
C ASP A 185 5.65 2.25 13.50
N THR A 186 6.82 1.83 13.10
CA THR A 186 7.96 2.71 12.86
C THR A 186 7.86 3.49 11.55
N TYR A 187 7.03 3.02 10.61
CA TYR A 187 6.79 3.66 9.32
C TYR A 187 5.70 4.74 9.39
N GLY A 188 4.57 4.46 10.07
CA GLY A 188 3.44 5.39 10.24
C GLY A 188 2.22 5.08 9.39
N HIS A 189 2.31 4.14 8.44
CA HIS A 189 1.20 3.78 7.57
C HIS A 189 0.15 2.92 8.28
N GLY A 190 0.57 1.88 9.00
CA GLY A 190 -0.35 0.95 9.64
C GLY A 190 -1.22 1.62 10.72
N THR A 191 -0.67 2.58 11.48
CA THR A 191 -1.44 3.37 12.45
C THR A 191 -2.50 4.23 11.75
N HIS A 192 -2.16 4.81 10.62
CA HIS A 192 -3.10 5.59 9.81
C HIS A 192 -4.24 4.69 9.29
N MET A 193 -3.93 3.52 8.74
CA MET A 193 -4.93 2.53 8.29
C MET A 193 -5.80 2.03 9.44
N ALA A 194 -5.19 1.71 10.58
CA ALA A 194 -5.91 1.29 11.78
C ALA A 194 -6.95 2.33 12.24
N GLY A 195 -6.60 3.61 12.17
CA GLY A 195 -7.50 4.72 12.47
C GLY A 195 -8.70 4.77 11.53
N LEU A 196 -8.50 4.53 10.24
CA LEU A 196 -9.58 4.52 9.24
C LEU A 196 -10.50 3.32 9.38
N ILE A 197 -9.97 2.15 9.71
CA ILE A 197 -10.78 0.94 9.90
C ILE A 197 -11.62 1.06 11.17
N ALA A 198 -10.96 1.34 12.31
CA ALA A 198 -11.57 1.12 13.62
C ALA A 198 -11.18 2.16 14.69
N GLY A 199 -10.67 3.33 14.30
CA GLY A 199 -10.38 4.42 15.24
C GLY A 199 -11.60 4.78 16.09
N ARG A 200 -11.38 5.07 17.39
CA ARG A 200 -12.49 5.39 18.30
C ARG A 200 -12.08 6.39 19.39
N GLU A 201 -12.54 7.62 19.23
CA GLU A 201 -12.33 8.68 20.23
C GLU A 201 -13.57 8.89 21.07
N GLY A 202 -13.89 7.93 21.90
CA GLY A 202 -15.05 7.94 22.78
C GLY A 202 -15.29 6.56 23.41
N PRO A 203 -16.27 6.43 24.28
CA PRO A 203 -16.65 5.14 24.82
C PRO A 203 -17.19 4.20 23.74
N ALA A 204 -17.09 2.90 23.98
CA ALA A 204 -17.67 1.88 23.11
C ALA A 204 -19.21 2.01 23.11
N GLY A 205 -19.82 1.78 21.93
CA GLY A 205 -21.27 1.85 21.78
C GLY A 205 -21.86 3.26 21.89
N ALA A 206 -21.02 4.30 21.85
CA ALA A 206 -21.51 5.68 21.83
C ALA A 206 -22.31 5.96 20.55
N PRO A 207 -23.21 6.95 20.56
CA PRO A 207 -23.95 7.35 19.36
C PRO A 207 -23.02 8.11 18.39
N TYR A 208 -22.08 7.38 17.75
CA TYR A 208 -21.03 7.92 16.86
C TYR A 208 -21.60 8.82 15.75
N HIS A 209 -22.80 8.50 15.26
CA HIS A 209 -23.48 9.27 14.20
C HIS A 209 -23.87 10.70 14.63
N LEU A 210 -23.90 10.99 15.93
CA LEU A 210 -24.20 12.32 16.48
C LEU A 210 -22.94 13.14 16.78
N ASN A 211 -21.76 12.55 16.60
CA ASN A 211 -20.51 13.21 16.95
C ASN A 211 -19.71 13.52 15.68
N ASP A 212 -19.57 14.80 15.36
CA ASP A 212 -18.90 15.29 14.16
C ASP A 212 -17.49 15.83 14.46
N HIS A 213 -17.10 15.93 15.74
CA HIS A 213 -15.83 16.55 16.16
C HIS A 213 -14.73 15.56 16.47
N ASN A 214 -15.07 14.31 16.77
CA ASN A 214 -14.10 13.28 17.08
C ASN A 214 -13.80 12.41 15.84
N HIS A 215 -12.61 11.85 15.81
CA HIS A 215 -12.25 10.89 14.76
C HIS A 215 -12.79 9.50 15.09
N PHE A 216 -13.58 8.96 14.14
CA PHE A 216 -14.04 7.58 14.15
C PHE A 216 -13.67 6.91 12.83
N GLY A 217 -13.12 5.71 12.92
CA GLY A 217 -13.00 4.82 11.77
C GLY A 217 -14.37 4.34 11.32
N VAL A 218 -14.43 3.66 10.19
CA VAL A 218 -15.71 3.18 9.62
C VAL A 218 -16.42 2.19 10.55
N ALA A 219 -15.66 1.32 11.21
CA ALA A 219 -16.15 0.31 12.17
C ALA A 219 -15.55 0.57 13.58
N PRO A 220 -16.03 1.59 14.32
CA PRO A 220 -15.37 2.06 15.53
C PRO A 220 -15.36 1.03 16.68
N ASP A 221 -16.21 0.02 16.68
CA ASP A 221 -16.22 -1.05 17.68
C ASP A 221 -15.64 -2.38 17.17
N ALA A 222 -15.20 -2.45 15.91
CA ALA A 222 -14.40 -3.57 15.44
C ALA A 222 -13.06 -3.64 16.17
N ARG A 223 -12.56 -4.86 16.39
CA ARG A 223 -11.23 -5.10 16.92
C ARG A 223 -10.23 -5.31 15.79
N LEU A 224 -9.01 -4.83 15.97
CA LEU A 224 -7.93 -5.00 15.00
C LEU A 224 -6.95 -6.07 15.48
N ILE A 225 -6.63 -7.00 14.59
CA ILE A 225 -5.53 -7.95 14.77
C ILE A 225 -4.37 -7.41 13.91
N SER A 226 -3.39 -6.81 14.58
CA SER A 226 -2.25 -6.16 13.92
C SER A 226 -1.14 -7.16 13.65
N LEU A 227 -0.79 -7.36 12.38
CA LEU A 227 0.36 -8.16 11.96
C LEU A 227 1.36 -7.23 11.27
N LYS A 228 2.47 -6.99 11.94
CA LYS A 228 3.53 -6.15 11.39
C LYS A 228 4.38 -6.96 10.43
N VAL A 229 4.53 -6.48 9.19
CA VAL A 229 5.37 -7.10 8.16
C VAL A 229 6.45 -6.16 7.64
N ALA A 230 6.25 -4.84 7.78
CA ALA A 230 7.16 -3.84 7.22
C ALA A 230 8.01 -3.17 8.30
N ASP A 231 9.20 -2.71 7.90
CA ASP A 231 10.13 -1.95 8.73
C ASP A 231 9.83 -0.44 8.76
N ALA A 232 10.76 0.33 9.34
CA ALA A 232 10.65 1.78 9.45
C ALA A 232 10.60 2.52 8.10
N LYS A 233 10.97 1.89 7.00
CA LYS A 233 10.88 2.46 5.66
C LYS A 233 9.71 1.93 4.84
N GLY A 234 8.86 1.11 5.46
CA GLY A 234 7.75 0.45 4.78
C GLY A 234 8.20 -0.73 3.90
N LEU A 235 9.42 -1.22 4.07
CA LEU A 235 9.94 -2.34 3.29
C LEU A 235 9.49 -3.67 3.87
N THR A 236 8.99 -4.53 3.01
CA THR A 236 8.58 -5.90 3.31
C THR A 236 8.84 -6.81 2.11
N ASP A 237 8.88 -8.10 2.33
CA ASP A 237 8.94 -9.08 1.25
C ASP A 237 7.63 -9.87 1.15
N VAL A 238 7.35 -10.39 -0.04
CA VAL A 238 6.18 -11.23 -0.33
C VAL A 238 6.09 -12.41 0.64
N THR A 239 7.22 -13.00 1.02
CA THR A 239 7.23 -14.14 1.96
C THR A 239 6.76 -13.77 3.35
N GLN A 240 7.05 -12.57 3.85
CA GLN A 240 6.56 -12.08 5.14
C GLN A 240 5.04 -11.88 5.10
N VAL A 241 4.53 -11.35 4.00
CA VAL A 241 3.09 -11.17 3.78
C VAL A 241 2.36 -12.50 3.72
N ILE A 242 2.90 -13.49 2.96
CA ILE A 242 2.33 -14.84 2.89
C ILE A 242 2.31 -15.50 4.26
N ALA A 243 3.39 -15.38 5.04
CA ALA A 243 3.44 -15.92 6.40
C ALA A 243 2.40 -15.26 7.32
N ALA A 244 2.19 -13.95 7.21
CA ALA A 244 1.15 -13.25 7.96
C ALA A 244 -0.26 -13.71 7.56
N ILE A 245 -0.53 -13.91 6.27
CA ILE A 245 -1.81 -14.44 5.78
C ILE A 245 -2.05 -15.87 6.30
N ASP A 246 -1.03 -16.71 6.28
CA ASP A 246 -1.11 -18.08 6.80
C ASP A 246 -1.46 -18.09 8.29
N TRP A 247 -0.81 -17.23 9.07
CA TRP A 247 -1.15 -17.07 10.49
C TRP A 247 -2.62 -16.64 10.68
N VAL A 248 -3.09 -15.66 9.92
CA VAL A 248 -4.49 -15.20 9.98
C VAL A 248 -5.46 -16.34 9.69
N ILE A 249 -5.17 -17.17 8.70
CA ILE A 249 -6.00 -18.34 8.36
C ILE A 249 -6.04 -19.35 9.51
N ALA A 250 -4.87 -19.66 10.09
CA ALA A 250 -4.74 -20.63 11.16
C ALA A 250 -5.46 -20.19 12.44
N HIS A 251 -5.37 -18.91 12.79
CA HIS A 251 -5.81 -18.38 14.10
C HIS A 251 -7.13 -17.60 14.04
N ARG A 252 -7.85 -17.63 12.91
CA ARG A 252 -9.03 -16.80 12.71
C ARG A 252 -10.16 -16.96 13.73
N ASN A 253 -10.21 -18.10 14.41
CA ASN A 253 -11.24 -18.46 15.40
C ASN A 253 -10.64 -18.82 16.78
N ASP A 254 -9.35 -18.58 17.01
CA ASP A 254 -8.69 -18.96 18.26
C ASP A 254 -9.07 -18.01 19.40
N ALA A 255 -9.17 -18.55 20.63
CA ALA A 255 -9.21 -17.81 21.88
C ALA A 255 -10.04 -16.50 21.88
N GLY A 256 -11.25 -16.56 21.35
CA GLY A 256 -12.14 -15.38 21.27
C GLY A 256 -11.84 -14.48 20.07
N MET A 257 -11.05 -14.89 19.10
CA MET A 257 -10.91 -14.23 17.81
C MET A 257 -12.07 -14.59 16.88
N ASN A 258 -12.47 -13.61 16.06
CA ASN A 258 -13.43 -13.77 14.97
C ASN A 258 -12.93 -12.98 13.76
N ILE A 259 -11.79 -13.42 13.19
CA ILE A 259 -11.17 -12.73 12.06
C ILE A 259 -11.98 -13.02 10.81
N ARG A 260 -12.72 -12.01 10.35
CA ARG A 260 -13.61 -12.10 9.19
C ARG A 260 -13.15 -11.24 8.02
N VAL A 261 -12.24 -10.30 8.27
CA VAL A 261 -11.73 -9.35 7.27
C VAL A 261 -10.22 -9.35 7.29
N LEU A 262 -9.60 -9.34 6.12
CA LEU A 262 -8.17 -9.15 5.92
C LEU A 262 -7.94 -7.90 5.07
N SER A 263 -7.30 -6.90 5.64
CA SER A 263 -6.97 -5.61 5.00
C SER A 263 -5.52 -5.61 4.53
N LEU A 264 -5.32 -5.42 3.21
CA LEU A 264 -4.02 -5.38 2.55
C LEU A 264 -3.89 -4.04 1.79
N SER A 265 -3.37 -3.03 2.48
CA SER A 265 -3.22 -1.68 1.95
C SER A 265 -1.90 -1.46 1.21
N PHE A 266 -1.36 -2.50 0.59
CA PHE A 266 -0.13 -2.49 -0.20
C PHE A 266 -0.19 -3.56 -1.30
N GLY A 267 0.80 -3.56 -2.18
CA GLY A 267 0.92 -4.57 -3.22
C GLY A 267 2.23 -4.45 -3.97
N THR A 268 2.49 -5.42 -4.83
CA THR A 268 3.63 -5.43 -5.75
C THR A 268 3.15 -5.32 -7.20
N ASP A 269 4.06 -4.97 -8.10
CA ASP A 269 3.87 -5.02 -9.55
C ASP A 269 4.18 -6.43 -10.11
N GLY A 270 3.69 -7.46 -9.43
CA GLY A 270 3.89 -8.86 -9.83
C GLY A 270 3.54 -9.10 -11.30
N THR A 271 4.40 -9.83 -12.01
CA THR A 271 4.35 -9.99 -13.47
C THR A 271 3.69 -11.27 -13.95
N GLN A 272 3.38 -12.19 -13.03
CA GLN A 272 2.79 -13.48 -13.37
C GLN A 272 1.27 -13.49 -13.17
N THR A 273 0.60 -14.42 -13.83
CA THR A 273 -0.85 -14.59 -13.67
C THR A 273 -1.21 -15.02 -12.25
N TYR A 274 -2.39 -14.59 -11.76
CA TYR A 274 -2.90 -14.99 -10.44
C TYR A 274 -3.01 -16.51 -10.27
N LEU A 275 -3.15 -17.26 -11.37
CA LEU A 275 -3.22 -18.71 -11.35
C LEU A 275 -1.92 -19.37 -10.85
N LEU A 276 -0.80 -18.71 -11.03
CA LEU A 276 0.52 -19.21 -10.64
C LEU A 276 1.08 -18.48 -9.42
N ASP A 277 0.66 -17.25 -9.18
CA ASP A 277 1.27 -16.35 -8.21
C ASP A 277 1.09 -16.84 -6.76
N PRO A 278 2.17 -16.99 -5.97
CA PRO A 278 2.08 -17.50 -4.60
C PRO A 278 1.39 -16.54 -3.63
N LEU A 279 1.56 -15.22 -3.76
CA LEU A 279 0.86 -14.26 -2.91
C LEU A 279 -0.64 -14.24 -3.24
N SER A 280 -0.96 -14.26 -4.52
CA SER A 280 -2.32 -14.35 -5.02
C SER A 280 -3.02 -15.62 -4.53
N PHE A 281 -2.31 -16.75 -4.53
CA PHE A 281 -2.81 -18.00 -3.97
C PHE A 281 -3.08 -17.90 -2.46
N ALA A 282 -2.20 -17.26 -1.69
CA ALA A 282 -2.39 -17.10 -0.26
C ALA A 282 -3.67 -16.32 0.08
N VAL A 283 -3.94 -15.19 -0.61
CA VAL A 283 -5.18 -14.43 -0.40
C VAL A 283 -6.43 -15.20 -0.84
N GLU A 284 -6.35 -15.99 -1.91
CA GLU A 284 -7.43 -16.87 -2.33
C GLU A 284 -7.73 -17.94 -1.28
N ARG A 285 -6.70 -18.49 -0.61
CA ARG A 285 -6.89 -19.42 0.51
C ARG A 285 -7.60 -18.77 1.68
N ALA A 286 -7.25 -17.53 2.05
CA ALA A 286 -7.96 -16.79 3.08
C ALA A 286 -9.44 -16.57 2.69
N TRP A 287 -9.71 -16.22 1.44
CA TRP A 287 -11.07 -16.08 0.90
C TRP A 287 -11.90 -17.37 1.05
N LYS A 288 -11.34 -18.51 0.62
CA LYS A 288 -11.98 -19.82 0.72
C LYS A 288 -12.20 -20.28 2.17
N LYS A 289 -11.43 -19.74 3.11
CA LYS A 289 -11.61 -19.99 4.56
C LYS A 289 -12.62 -19.05 5.22
N GLY A 290 -13.34 -18.25 4.44
CA GLY A 290 -14.41 -17.39 4.93
C GLY A 290 -13.96 -16.01 5.40
N ILE A 291 -12.72 -15.59 5.07
CA ILE A 291 -12.17 -14.27 5.36
C ILE A 291 -12.32 -13.38 4.13
N VAL A 292 -12.99 -12.26 4.27
CA VAL A 292 -13.11 -11.26 3.18
C VAL A 292 -11.78 -10.53 3.04
N VAL A 293 -11.13 -10.69 1.90
CA VAL A 293 -9.85 -10.02 1.61
C VAL A 293 -10.10 -8.75 0.82
N VAL A 294 -9.61 -7.64 1.32
CA VAL A 294 -9.70 -6.31 0.69
C VAL A 294 -8.30 -5.84 0.37
N ALA A 295 -8.02 -5.55 -0.89
CA ALA A 295 -6.68 -5.22 -1.38
C ALA A 295 -6.67 -3.93 -2.21
N ALA A 296 -5.60 -3.14 -2.06
CA ALA A 296 -5.42 -1.88 -2.77
C ALA A 296 -5.10 -2.11 -4.26
N ALA A 297 -5.83 -1.43 -5.14
CA ALA A 297 -5.67 -1.57 -6.58
C ALA A 297 -4.29 -1.08 -7.08
N GLY A 298 -3.70 -0.09 -6.42
CA GLY A 298 -2.42 0.53 -6.76
C GLY A 298 -2.54 2.04 -7.02
N ASN A 299 -1.40 2.73 -7.06
CA ASN A 299 -1.30 4.19 -7.18
C ASN A 299 -0.44 4.62 -8.38
N THR A 300 -0.42 3.81 -9.44
CA THR A 300 0.38 4.02 -10.66
C THR A 300 -0.35 4.80 -11.74
N GLY A 301 -1.64 5.05 -11.54
CA GLY A 301 -2.46 5.93 -12.38
C GLY A 301 -3.16 5.25 -13.56
N PHE A 302 -3.75 6.08 -14.41
CA PHE A 302 -4.58 5.63 -15.53
C PHE A 302 -3.78 4.99 -16.68
N GLY A 303 -2.49 5.17 -16.71
CA GLY A 303 -1.61 4.56 -17.70
C GLY A 303 -1.26 3.10 -17.43
N ASP A 304 -1.43 2.65 -16.20
CA ASP A 304 -1.21 1.26 -15.81
C ASP A 304 -2.53 0.49 -15.88
N LEU A 305 -2.57 -0.49 -16.77
CA LEU A 305 -3.74 -1.33 -16.97
C LEU A 305 -3.72 -2.61 -16.13
N SER A 306 -2.78 -2.72 -15.20
CA SER A 306 -2.60 -3.87 -14.32
C SER A 306 -2.77 -3.47 -12.86
N LEU A 307 -3.67 -4.13 -12.16
CA LEU A 307 -3.79 -3.95 -10.71
C LEU A 307 -2.57 -4.56 -10.01
N ASN A 308 -2.23 -4.01 -8.87
CA ASN A 308 -1.16 -4.57 -8.04
C ASN A 308 -1.49 -5.98 -7.54
N ASN A 309 -0.46 -6.78 -7.33
CA ASN A 309 -0.58 -8.07 -6.65
C ASN A 309 -0.69 -7.83 -5.11
N PRO A 310 -1.74 -8.32 -4.41
CA PRO A 310 -2.68 -9.35 -4.84
C PRO A 310 -4.04 -8.85 -5.36
N ALA A 311 -4.28 -7.56 -5.54
CA ALA A 311 -5.57 -7.04 -6.00
C ALA A 311 -5.95 -7.53 -7.41
N PHE A 312 -4.98 -7.94 -8.23
CA PHE A 312 -5.26 -8.52 -9.55
C PHE A 312 -5.93 -9.90 -9.46
N ASN A 313 -5.89 -10.58 -8.31
CA ASN A 313 -6.64 -11.82 -8.10
C ASN A 313 -8.15 -11.53 -8.15
N PRO A 314 -8.91 -12.22 -9.01
CA PRO A 314 -10.33 -11.91 -9.20
C PRO A 314 -11.22 -12.31 -8.02
N PHE A 315 -10.77 -13.17 -7.13
CA PHE A 315 -11.54 -13.56 -5.94
C PHE A 315 -11.66 -12.42 -4.93
N VAL A 316 -10.58 -11.68 -4.67
CA VAL A 316 -10.54 -10.65 -3.63
C VAL A 316 -11.24 -9.36 -4.05
N ILE A 317 -11.56 -8.48 -3.08
CA ILE A 317 -12.10 -7.16 -3.36
C ILE A 317 -10.94 -6.22 -3.66
N ALA A 318 -10.79 -5.80 -4.91
CA ALA A 318 -9.84 -4.79 -5.32
C ALA A 318 -10.46 -3.39 -5.20
N VAL A 319 -9.78 -2.48 -4.51
CA VAL A 319 -10.31 -1.15 -4.19
C VAL A 319 -9.48 -0.07 -4.84
N GLY A 320 -10.10 0.72 -5.71
CA GLY A 320 -9.59 1.98 -6.23
C GLY A 320 -9.95 3.15 -5.32
N ALA A 321 -9.39 4.32 -5.59
CA ALA A 321 -9.66 5.52 -4.82
C ALA A 321 -10.71 6.43 -5.49
N SER A 322 -11.50 7.15 -4.67
CA SER A 322 -12.30 8.30 -5.08
C SER A 322 -11.87 9.57 -4.32
N ASP A 323 -12.24 10.70 -4.88
CA ASP A 323 -12.11 12.01 -4.25
C ASP A 323 -13.52 12.58 -4.06
N THR A 324 -13.90 12.82 -2.80
CA THR A 324 -15.21 13.34 -2.39
C THR A 324 -15.40 14.81 -2.72
N GLN A 325 -14.37 15.49 -3.22
CA GLN A 325 -14.33 16.96 -3.39
C GLN A 325 -14.63 17.76 -2.10
N GLY A 326 -14.87 17.07 -0.98
CA GLY A 326 -15.27 17.66 0.30
C GLY A 326 -16.74 18.11 0.33
N THR A 327 -17.54 17.64 -0.61
CA THR A 327 -18.98 17.98 -0.69
C THR A 327 -19.86 16.85 -0.13
N PRO A 328 -21.11 17.14 0.22
CA PRO A 328 -22.08 16.11 0.60
C PRO A 328 -22.54 15.22 -0.56
N SER A 329 -22.37 15.70 -1.80
CA SER A 329 -22.92 15.07 -2.99
C SER A 329 -21.93 14.07 -3.59
N VAL A 330 -22.40 12.88 -3.92
CA VAL A 330 -21.61 11.88 -4.67
C VAL A 330 -21.56 12.24 -6.17
N SER A 331 -22.37 13.20 -6.63
CA SER A 331 -22.47 13.53 -8.06
C SER A 331 -21.24 14.24 -8.63
N ASP A 332 -20.45 14.90 -7.77
CA ASP A 332 -19.19 15.57 -8.12
C ASP A 332 -17.94 14.79 -7.70
N ASP A 333 -18.11 13.61 -7.09
CA ASP A 333 -17.00 12.71 -6.77
C ASP A 333 -16.32 12.26 -8.05
N VAL A 334 -14.99 12.17 -8.00
CA VAL A 334 -14.17 11.74 -9.14
C VAL A 334 -13.22 10.61 -8.75
N VAL A 335 -12.76 9.86 -9.74
CA VAL A 335 -11.62 8.94 -9.56
C VAL A 335 -10.35 9.73 -9.85
N PRO A 336 -9.44 9.88 -8.88
CA PRO A 336 -8.21 10.64 -9.09
C PRO A 336 -7.29 9.93 -10.10
N SER A 337 -6.57 10.72 -10.89
CA SER A 337 -5.74 10.22 -12.00
C SER A 337 -4.61 9.29 -11.58
N TRP A 338 -4.21 9.32 -10.32
CA TRP A 338 -3.18 8.45 -9.76
C TRP A 338 -3.72 7.07 -9.30
N SER A 339 -5.05 6.88 -9.16
CA SER A 339 -5.62 5.57 -8.85
C SER A 339 -5.44 4.62 -10.03
N THR A 340 -4.84 3.46 -9.79
CA THR A 340 -4.60 2.48 -10.85
C THR A 340 -5.91 2.02 -11.45
N THR A 341 -5.99 2.09 -12.77
CA THR A 341 -7.10 1.54 -13.55
C THR A 341 -6.81 0.09 -13.93
N GLY A 342 -7.85 -0.64 -14.21
CA GLY A 342 -7.71 -1.97 -14.77
C GLY A 342 -7.95 -1.99 -16.28
N ASN A 343 -8.19 -3.19 -16.75
CA ASN A 343 -8.56 -3.48 -18.14
C ASN A 343 -9.87 -4.28 -18.19
N LEU A 344 -10.20 -4.81 -19.38
CA LEU A 344 -11.43 -5.62 -19.56
C LEU A 344 -11.41 -6.92 -18.75
N LEU A 345 -10.22 -7.47 -18.47
CA LEU A 345 -10.06 -8.75 -17.73
C LEU A 345 -10.09 -8.54 -16.21
N ARG A 346 -9.43 -7.48 -15.72
CA ARG A 346 -9.36 -7.18 -14.29
C ARG A 346 -9.26 -5.67 -14.05
N LYS A 347 -10.15 -5.17 -13.22
CA LYS A 347 -10.26 -3.77 -12.81
C LYS A 347 -10.62 -3.70 -11.33
N PRO A 348 -10.54 -2.54 -10.67
CA PRO A 348 -11.10 -2.39 -9.33
C PRO A 348 -12.53 -2.93 -9.27
N ASP A 349 -12.89 -3.58 -8.19
CA ASP A 349 -14.28 -4.02 -7.97
C ASP A 349 -15.14 -2.82 -7.60
N VAL A 350 -14.62 -1.95 -6.74
CA VAL A 350 -15.25 -0.74 -6.23
C VAL A 350 -14.21 0.35 -5.99
N VAL A 351 -14.68 1.56 -5.76
CA VAL A 351 -13.87 2.66 -5.21
C VAL A 351 -14.41 3.10 -3.85
N ALA A 352 -13.54 3.71 -3.05
CA ALA A 352 -13.88 4.37 -1.80
C ALA A 352 -13.05 5.65 -1.64
N PRO A 353 -13.41 6.59 -0.74
CA PRO A 353 -12.63 7.79 -0.53
C PRO A 353 -11.17 7.49 -0.25
N GLY A 354 -10.26 8.11 -1.02
CA GLY A 354 -8.83 7.84 -0.94
C GLY A 354 -7.97 9.10 -1.10
N THR A 355 -8.58 10.27 -1.32
CA THR A 355 -7.87 11.53 -1.52
C THR A 355 -7.94 12.41 -0.28
N SER A 356 -6.78 12.85 0.20
CA SER A 356 -6.65 13.78 1.34
C SER A 356 -7.28 13.25 2.64
N ILE A 357 -7.25 11.96 2.86
CA ILE A 357 -7.90 11.29 3.98
C ILE A 357 -7.14 11.53 5.28
N VAL A 358 -7.86 11.95 6.31
CA VAL A 358 -7.34 12.29 7.64
C VAL A 358 -7.51 11.10 8.58
N SER A 359 -6.43 10.70 9.26
CA SER A 359 -6.44 9.66 10.28
C SER A 359 -5.36 9.94 11.33
N TYR A 360 -5.14 8.98 12.23
CA TYR A 360 -4.18 9.15 13.30
C TYR A 360 -2.74 9.30 12.81
N ARG A 361 -2.06 10.23 13.42
CA ARG A 361 -0.64 10.49 13.26
C ARG A 361 0.15 9.61 14.21
N ASN A 362 1.11 8.87 13.69
CA ASN A 362 2.14 8.27 14.50
C ASN A 362 3.34 9.24 14.53
N ARG A 363 3.49 9.95 15.66
CA ARG A 363 4.55 10.97 15.83
C ARG A 363 5.92 10.31 15.74
N GLN A 364 6.86 10.97 15.06
CA GLN A 364 8.24 10.51 14.86
C GLN A 364 8.39 9.23 14.01
N SER A 365 7.31 8.70 13.43
CA SER A 365 7.43 7.69 12.39
C SER A 365 8.15 8.24 11.15
N TYR A 366 8.60 7.34 10.27
CA TYR A 366 9.29 7.75 9.05
C TYR A 366 8.44 8.70 8.18
N ILE A 367 7.17 8.35 7.94
CA ILE A 367 6.24 9.21 7.18
C ILE A 367 6.07 10.58 7.85
N ASP A 368 5.91 10.60 9.17
CA ASP A 368 5.76 11.85 9.92
C ASP A 368 6.98 12.77 9.78
N GLN A 369 8.18 12.19 9.73
CA GLN A 369 9.41 12.96 9.59
C GLN A 369 9.65 13.43 8.16
N GLN A 370 9.32 12.58 7.16
CA GLN A 370 9.57 12.88 5.76
C GLN A 370 8.51 13.80 5.13
N HIS A 371 7.29 13.82 5.70
CA HIS A 371 6.14 14.55 5.15
C HIS A 371 5.46 15.46 6.19
N PRO A 372 6.18 16.43 6.75
CA PRO A 372 5.63 17.34 7.76
C PRO A 372 4.39 18.11 7.27
N GLU A 373 4.24 18.28 5.96
CA GLU A 373 3.10 18.91 5.30
C GLU A 373 1.78 18.13 5.45
N GLY A 374 1.86 16.84 5.73
CA GLY A 374 0.69 15.99 6.01
C GLY A 374 0.14 16.12 7.43
N ARG A 375 0.84 16.81 8.32
CA ARG A 375 0.46 16.94 9.73
C ARG A 375 -0.76 17.85 9.90
N ILE A 376 -1.72 17.39 10.69
CA ILE A 376 -2.86 18.20 11.13
C ILE A 376 -2.84 18.23 12.66
N GLY A 377 -2.35 19.33 13.19
CA GLY A 377 -2.07 19.46 14.62
C GLY A 377 -1.16 18.34 15.12
N ASP A 378 -1.33 17.97 16.37
CA ASP A 378 -0.48 16.96 17.03
C ASP A 378 -0.92 15.52 16.82
N ARG A 379 -2.17 15.31 16.40
CA ARG A 379 -2.82 14.01 16.50
C ARG A 379 -3.15 13.36 15.18
N TYR A 380 -3.24 14.13 14.11
CA TYR A 380 -3.73 13.64 12.83
C TYR A 380 -2.71 13.83 11.72
N PHE A 381 -2.89 13.05 10.70
CA PHE A 381 -2.09 13.08 9.49
C PHE A 381 -3.00 12.90 8.27
N LYS A 382 -2.70 13.62 7.21
CA LYS A 382 -3.44 13.57 5.95
C LYS A 382 -2.65 12.81 4.90
N GLY A 383 -3.28 11.82 4.27
CA GLY A 383 -2.66 11.02 3.20
C GLY A 383 -3.62 10.71 2.07
N SER A 384 -3.08 10.33 0.93
CA SER A 384 -3.86 9.91 -0.25
C SER A 384 -3.33 8.60 -0.79
N GLY A 385 -4.22 7.70 -1.19
CA GLY A 385 -3.86 6.41 -1.77
C GLY A 385 -5.05 5.45 -1.85
N THR A 386 -4.92 4.43 -2.68
CA THR A 386 -5.83 3.28 -2.65
C THR A 386 -5.72 2.49 -1.35
N SER A 387 -4.64 2.71 -0.58
CA SER A 387 -4.48 2.20 0.80
C SER A 387 -5.57 2.71 1.72
N GLN A 388 -5.85 4.03 1.72
CA GLN A 388 -6.90 4.66 2.50
C GLN A 388 -8.27 4.11 2.10
N ALA A 389 -8.55 4.03 0.80
CA ALA A 389 -9.79 3.46 0.27
C ALA A 389 -9.98 2.00 0.70
N THR A 390 -8.90 1.19 0.70
CA THR A 390 -8.90 -0.20 1.17
C THR A 390 -9.21 -0.30 2.66
N ALA A 391 -8.61 0.55 3.48
CA ALA A 391 -8.89 0.60 4.92
C ALA A 391 -10.36 0.95 5.21
N LEU A 392 -10.91 1.98 4.53
CA LEU A 392 -12.33 2.35 4.65
C LEU A 392 -13.24 1.20 4.20
N THR A 393 -12.91 0.53 3.10
CA THR A 393 -13.68 -0.63 2.61
C THR A 393 -13.58 -1.81 3.58
N SER A 394 -12.43 -2.03 4.23
CA SER A 394 -12.29 -3.07 5.25
C SER A 394 -13.17 -2.81 6.46
N GLY A 395 -13.27 -1.56 6.91
CA GLY A 395 -14.23 -1.15 7.93
C GLY A 395 -15.69 -1.32 7.46
N ALA A 396 -15.98 -0.98 6.21
CA ALA A 396 -17.31 -1.17 5.60
C ALA A 396 -17.72 -2.65 5.59
N VAL A 397 -16.81 -3.55 5.25
CA VAL A 397 -17.02 -5.01 5.34
C VAL A 397 -17.30 -5.44 6.78
N ALA A 398 -16.58 -4.88 7.77
CA ALA A 398 -16.82 -5.20 9.17
C ALA A 398 -18.24 -4.77 9.62
N LEU A 399 -18.73 -3.61 9.18
CA LEU A 399 -20.12 -3.19 9.45
C LEU A 399 -21.16 -4.13 8.82
N LEU A 400 -20.92 -4.57 7.57
CA LEU A 400 -21.83 -5.53 6.91
C LEU A 400 -21.85 -6.89 7.62
N LEU A 401 -20.71 -7.34 8.15
CA LEU A 401 -20.59 -8.59 8.88
C LEU A 401 -21.11 -8.50 10.31
N ASP A 402 -21.11 -7.33 10.94
CA ASP A 402 -21.81 -7.05 12.19
C ASP A 402 -23.34 -7.16 11.98
N HIS A 403 -23.85 -6.56 10.89
CA HIS A 403 -25.28 -6.67 10.52
C HIS A 403 -25.68 -8.09 10.12
N ARG A 404 -24.83 -8.79 9.35
CA ARG A 404 -25.11 -10.13 8.82
C ARG A 404 -23.90 -11.05 9.00
N PRO A 405 -23.72 -11.64 10.19
CA PRO A 405 -22.53 -12.44 10.50
C PRO A 405 -22.36 -13.70 9.63
N SER A 406 -23.45 -14.20 9.04
CA SER A 406 -23.45 -15.42 8.21
C SER A 406 -22.99 -15.20 6.76
N LEU A 407 -22.82 -13.95 6.32
CA LEU A 407 -22.39 -13.67 4.94
C LEU A 407 -21.02 -14.28 4.64
N LYS A 408 -20.94 -14.98 3.50
CA LYS A 408 -19.69 -15.51 2.94
C LYS A 408 -18.98 -14.41 2.13
N PRO A 409 -17.65 -14.52 1.90
CA PRO A 409 -16.88 -13.53 1.15
C PRO A 409 -17.49 -13.17 -0.21
N ASP A 410 -17.92 -14.14 -1.01
CA ASP A 410 -18.56 -13.90 -2.31
C ASP A 410 -19.87 -13.10 -2.19
N GLN A 411 -20.61 -13.32 -1.12
CA GLN A 411 -21.85 -12.59 -0.85
C GLN A 411 -21.56 -11.14 -0.45
N VAL A 412 -20.53 -10.91 0.37
CA VAL A 412 -20.09 -9.56 0.73
C VAL A 412 -19.62 -8.81 -0.51
N LYS A 413 -18.75 -9.43 -1.33
CA LYS A 413 -18.30 -8.83 -2.59
C LYS A 413 -19.47 -8.50 -3.51
N LYS A 414 -20.42 -9.42 -3.66
CA LYS A 414 -21.64 -9.21 -4.47
C LYS A 414 -22.49 -8.08 -3.92
N ALA A 415 -22.69 -8.00 -2.60
CA ALA A 415 -23.44 -6.90 -1.99
C ALA A 415 -22.78 -5.55 -2.29
N LEU A 416 -21.48 -5.40 -2.05
CA LEU A 416 -20.75 -4.16 -2.31
C LEU A 416 -20.78 -3.76 -3.79
N THR A 417 -20.54 -4.69 -4.71
CA THR A 417 -20.48 -4.38 -6.14
C THR A 417 -21.84 -4.08 -6.75
N LYS A 418 -22.90 -4.75 -6.29
CA LYS A 418 -24.26 -4.54 -6.83
C LYS A 418 -24.97 -3.32 -6.26
N SER A 419 -24.55 -2.84 -5.11
CA SER A 419 -25.09 -1.65 -4.46
C SER A 419 -24.26 -0.37 -4.66
N ALA A 420 -23.10 -0.48 -5.29
CA ALA A 420 -22.18 0.64 -5.50
C ALA A 420 -22.85 1.75 -6.33
N THR A 421 -22.58 3.00 -5.95
CA THR A 421 -23.05 4.19 -6.67
C THR A 421 -22.06 4.54 -7.77
N ARG A 422 -22.49 4.58 -9.01
CA ARG A 422 -21.63 4.97 -10.13
C ARG A 422 -21.30 6.45 -10.07
N LEU A 423 -20.01 6.75 -10.24
CA LEU A 423 -19.52 8.12 -10.37
C LEU A 423 -19.67 8.60 -11.81
N SER A 424 -20.25 9.78 -11.99
CA SER A 424 -20.38 10.41 -13.30
C SER A 424 -19.00 10.77 -13.85
N GLY A 425 -18.77 10.54 -15.14
CA GLY A 425 -17.50 10.89 -15.79
C GLY A 425 -16.35 9.90 -15.57
N ALA A 426 -16.43 8.93 -14.65
CA ALA A 426 -15.42 7.91 -14.49
C ALA A 426 -15.68 6.67 -15.35
N SER A 427 -14.63 6.15 -16.01
CA SER A 427 -14.74 4.92 -16.78
C SER A 427 -14.96 3.70 -15.89
N SER A 428 -15.57 2.64 -16.41
CA SER A 428 -15.74 1.39 -15.66
C SER A 428 -14.39 0.72 -15.29
N ASN A 429 -13.33 1.01 -16.04
CA ASN A 429 -12.00 0.51 -15.72
C ASN A 429 -11.37 1.24 -14.53
N ALA A 430 -11.74 2.49 -14.30
CA ALA A 430 -11.25 3.28 -13.18
C ALA A 430 -12.06 3.05 -11.89
N GLN A 431 -13.39 3.00 -12.00
CA GLN A 431 -14.27 2.91 -10.83
C GLN A 431 -14.83 1.51 -10.53
N GLY A 432 -14.64 0.53 -11.42
CA GLY A 432 -15.30 -0.77 -11.29
C GLY A 432 -16.83 -0.62 -11.33
N HIS A 433 -17.48 -1.00 -10.26
CA HIS A 433 -18.94 -0.83 -10.09
C HIS A 433 -19.31 0.55 -9.53
N GLY A 434 -18.37 1.29 -8.96
CA GLY A 434 -18.57 2.63 -8.39
C GLY A 434 -18.16 2.75 -6.93
N LEU A 435 -18.56 3.85 -6.30
CA LEU A 435 -18.33 4.14 -4.88
C LEU A 435 -19.16 3.19 -4.01
N ILE A 436 -18.55 2.61 -2.98
CA ILE A 436 -19.27 1.76 -2.02
C ILE A 436 -20.43 2.55 -1.36
N ASN A 437 -21.57 1.88 -1.24
CA ASN A 437 -22.79 2.44 -0.66
C ASN A 437 -23.33 1.47 0.40
N LEU A 438 -23.02 1.74 1.65
CA LEU A 438 -23.33 0.83 2.77
C LEU A 438 -24.83 0.68 3.01
N PRO A 439 -25.68 1.73 3.03
CA PRO A 439 -27.11 1.56 3.18
C PRO A 439 -27.74 0.63 2.11
N SER A 440 -27.30 0.78 0.87
CA SER A 440 -27.76 -0.07 -0.23
C SER A 440 -27.20 -1.49 -0.13
N ALA A 441 -25.93 -1.65 0.28
CA ALA A 441 -25.32 -2.96 0.49
C ALA A 441 -25.97 -3.72 1.65
N MET A 442 -26.36 -3.02 2.70
CA MET A 442 -27.07 -3.58 3.85
C MET A 442 -28.45 -4.15 3.46
N SER A 443 -29.14 -3.45 2.57
CA SER A 443 -30.46 -3.87 2.08
C SER A 443 -30.41 -4.93 0.99
N TYR A 444 -29.21 -5.20 0.43
CA TYR A 444 -29.06 -6.18 -0.66
C TYR A 444 -29.31 -7.61 -0.17
N SER A 445 -30.23 -8.32 -0.82
CA SER A 445 -30.66 -9.67 -0.41
C SER A 445 -30.57 -10.74 -1.49
N SER A 446 -30.28 -10.36 -2.74
CA SER A 446 -30.24 -11.31 -3.87
C SER A 446 -28.89 -12.04 -3.97
N PHE A 447 -28.69 -13.06 -3.11
CA PHE A 447 -27.46 -13.86 -3.09
C PHE A 447 -27.51 -15.14 -3.94
N PHE A 448 -28.58 -15.35 -4.70
CA PHE A 448 -28.64 -16.45 -5.63
C PHE A 448 -27.47 -16.36 -6.64
N LEU A 449 -26.74 -17.47 -6.84
CA LEU A 449 -25.55 -17.52 -7.66
C LEU A 449 -24.50 -16.45 -7.26
N SER A 450 -24.18 -16.33 -5.96
CA SER A 450 -23.15 -15.42 -5.47
C SER A 450 -21.72 -15.96 -5.66
N GLY A 451 -21.55 -17.26 -5.89
CA GLY A 451 -20.24 -17.88 -6.09
C GLY A 451 -19.52 -17.33 -7.32
N GLN A 452 -18.22 -17.09 -7.19
CA GLN A 452 -17.37 -16.61 -8.27
C GLN A 452 -16.91 -17.79 -9.15
N LEU A 453 -17.05 -17.66 -10.47
CA LEU A 453 -16.70 -18.69 -11.46
C LEU A 453 -15.29 -18.44 -12.04
N HIS A 454 -14.31 -18.29 -11.15
CA HIS A 454 -12.91 -18.15 -11.55
C HIS A 454 -12.16 -19.47 -11.32
N LEU A 455 -11.19 -19.76 -12.18
CA LEU A 455 -10.28 -20.89 -11.98
C LEU A 455 -9.45 -20.65 -10.71
N PRO A 456 -9.30 -21.66 -9.84
CA PRO A 456 -8.51 -21.51 -8.64
C PRO A 456 -7.02 -21.41 -8.97
N GLY A 457 -6.31 -20.55 -8.26
CA GLY A 457 -4.86 -20.44 -8.33
C GLY A 457 -4.16 -21.70 -7.78
N THR A 458 -2.94 -21.92 -8.25
CA THR A 458 -2.08 -23.04 -7.83
C THR A 458 -0.96 -22.58 -6.91
N GLY A 459 -0.52 -21.33 -7.01
CA GLY A 459 0.62 -20.80 -6.27
C GLY A 459 1.99 -21.38 -6.67
N LEU A 460 2.05 -22.12 -7.77
CA LEU A 460 3.26 -22.83 -8.22
C LEU A 460 4.24 -21.94 -8.99
N GLY A 461 3.93 -20.66 -9.10
CA GLY A 461 4.77 -19.72 -9.81
C GLY A 461 5.99 -19.26 -9.03
N SER A 462 6.68 -18.30 -9.61
CA SER A 462 7.93 -17.78 -9.10
C SER A 462 7.70 -16.76 -7.97
N LEU A 463 8.49 -16.87 -6.91
CA LEU A 463 8.54 -15.83 -5.88
C LEU A 463 9.05 -14.49 -6.45
N LEU A 464 10.00 -14.55 -7.40
CA LEU A 464 10.48 -13.36 -8.11
C LEU A 464 9.39 -12.71 -8.94
N GLY A 465 8.54 -13.50 -9.58
CA GLY A 465 7.39 -12.99 -10.32
C GLY A 465 6.35 -12.33 -9.43
N ALA A 466 6.17 -12.84 -8.20
CA ALA A 466 5.29 -12.24 -7.20
C ALA A 466 5.85 -10.94 -6.63
N ARG A 467 7.17 -10.84 -6.45
CA ARG A 467 7.86 -9.61 -6.02
C ARG A 467 7.79 -8.50 -7.05
N GLY A 468 7.80 -8.84 -8.33
CA GLY A 468 7.90 -7.87 -9.41
C GLY A 468 9.20 -7.06 -9.33
N SER A 469 9.09 -5.73 -9.38
CA SER A 469 10.22 -4.81 -9.20
C SER A 469 10.51 -4.50 -7.72
N HIS A 470 9.58 -4.83 -6.81
CA HIS A 470 9.71 -4.58 -5.38
C HIS A 470 10.63 -5.62 -4.74
N ARG A 471 11.85 -5.21 -4.40
CA ARG A 471 12.87 -6.09 -3.85
C ARG A 471 13.45 -5.54 -2.58
N VAL A 472 13.47 -6.39 -1.57
CA VAL A 472 14.22 -6.13 -0.35
C VAL A 472 15.71 -6.24 -0.67
N LEU A 473 16.52 -5.35 -0.11
CA LEU A 473 17.96 -5.41 -0.25
C LEU A 473 18.56 -6.34 0.83
N SER A 474 19.34 -7.29 0.39
CA SER A 474 20.19 -8.12 1.26
C SER A 474 21.65 -7.74 1.01
N SER A 475 22.33 -7.20 2.00
CA SER A 475 23.71 -6.70 1.87
C SER A 475 23.88 -5.69 0.71
N GLY A 476 22.93 -4.77 0.56
CA GLY A 476 22.94 -3.78 -0.51
C GLY A 476 22.60 -4.30 -1.91
N GLN A 477 22.31 -5.61 -2.04
CA GLN A 477 21.90 -6.23 -3.31
C GLN A 477 20.42 -6.63 -3.26
N PRO A 478 19.67 -6.44 -4.35
CA PRO A 478 18.30 -6.91 -4.43
C PRO A 478 18.19 -8.41 -4.16
N LEU A 479 17.21 -8.83 -3.36
CA LEU A 479 16.91 -10.24 -3.14
C LEU A 479 16.31 -10.83 -4.43
N VAL A 480 17.15 -11.48 -5.23
CA VAL A 480 16.82 -11.96 -6.58
C VAL A 480 16.61 -13.48 -6.67
N ASN A 481 16.81 -14.21 -5.58
CA ASN A 481 16.70 -15.66 -5.58
C ASN A 481 15.30 -16.14 -5.20
N GLN A 482 15.00 -17.39 -5.49
CA GLN A 482 13.80 -18.09 -4.97
C GLN A 482 14.01 -18.46 -3.49
N THR A 483 14.38 -17.49 -2.69
CA THR A 483 14.62 -17.61 -1.25
C THR A 483 13.78 -16.61 -0.49
N ASP A 484 13.44 -16.93 0.74
CA ASP A 484 12.84 -15.98 1.66
C ASP A 484 13.88 -14.98 2.19
N ILE A 485 13.44 -14.06 3.03
CA ILE A 485 14.30 -13.04 3.63
C ILE A 485 15.39 -13.61 4.53
N PHE A 486 15.28 -14.88 4.96
CA PHE A 486 16.27 -15.57 5.78
C PHE A 486 17.24 -16.43 4.95
N GLY A 487 17.10 -16.37 3.61
CA GLY A 487 17.90 -17.15 2.68
C GLY A 487 17.46 -18.60 2.54
N GLN A 488 16.27 -18.97 3.04
CA GLN A 488 15.73 -20.31 2.87
C GLN A 488 15.12 -20.46 1.47
N PRO A 489 15.32 -21.60 0.80
CA PRO A 489 14.75 -21.86 -0.51
C PRO A 489 13.22 -21.83 -0.46
N TRP A 490 12.63 -21.10 -1.37
CA TRP A 490 11.18 -21.15 -1.63
C TRP A 490 10.88 -22.35 -2.52
N LEU A 491 10.22 -23.34 -1.96
CA LEU A 491 9.82 -24.53 -2.72
C LEU A 491 8.34 -24.41 -3.09
N ALA A 492 8.07 -24.28 -4.39
CA ALA A 492 6.70 -24.27 -4.91
C ALA A 492 5.91 -25.54 -4.52
N SER A 493 6.59 -26.68 -4.36
CA SER A 493 6.01 -27.92 -3.83
C SER A 493 5.43 -27.77 -2.41
N THR A 494 5.90 -26.80 -1.64
CA THR A 494 5.37 -26.49 -0.31
C THR A 494 3.95 -25.94 -0.40
N LEU A 495 3.65 -25.13 -1.42
CA LEU A 495 2.30 -24.61 -1.67
C LEU A 495 1.34 -25.68 -2.22
N THR A 496 1.85 -26.70 -2.94
CA THR A 496 1.02 -27.82 -3.41
C THR A 496 0.55 -28.70 -2.23
N ASN A 497 1.41 -28.89 -1.25
CA ASN A 497 1.02 -29.59 -0.02
C ASN A 497 -0.01 -28.78 0.79
N LEU A 498 0.05 -27.46 0.74
CA LEU A 498 -0.99 -26.54 1.23
C LEU A 498 -2.33 -26.75 0.49
N GLY A 499 -2.29 -26.94 -0.83
CA GLY A 499 -3.47 -27.21 -1.66
C GLY A 499 -4.13 -28.56 -1.36
N ASN A 500 -3.33 -29.58 -1.13
CA ASN A 500 -3.78 -30.96 -0.86
C ASN A 500 -4.23 -31.18 0.58
N SER A 501 -3.89 -30.29 1.51
CA SER A 501 -4.40 -30.29 2.87
C SER A 501 -5.81 -29.69 2.97
N LEU A 502 -6.70 -30.06 2.04
CA LEU A 502 -8.13 -29.77 2.09
C LEU A 502 -8.83 -30.34 3.33
N LEU A 503 -8.14 -31.13 4.14
CA LEU A 503 -8.63 -31.81 5.34
C LEU A 503 -8.08 -31.22 6.65
N GLY A 504 -7.68 -29.97 6.62
CA GLY A 504 -7.66 -29.18 7.87
C GLY A 504 -6.60 -29.47 8.88
N VAL A 505 -5.35 -29.26 8.62
CA VAL A 505 -4.38 -28.78 9.62
C VAL A 505 -3.27 -28.06 8.88
N PHE A 506 -3.36 -26.76 8.77
CA PHE A 506 -2.21 -25.95 8.46
C PHE A 506 -1.29 -25.91 9.68
N ASN A 507 -0.31 -26.79 9.72
CA ASN A 507 0.87 -26.52 10.52
C ASN A 507 1.65 -25.45 9.76
N GLY A 508 1.81 -24.26 10.33
CA GLY A 508 2.58 -23.15 9.75
C GLY A 508 4.06 -23.44 9.44
N SER A 509 4.43 -24.72 9.49
CA SER A 509 5.77 -25.23 9.17
C SER A 509 6.02 -25.43 7.69
N LEU A 510 5.05 -25.17 6.81
CA LEU A 510 5.14 -25.51 5.39
C LEU A 510 5.48 -24.34 4.47
N LEU A 511 5.35 -23.10 4.93
CA LEU A 511 5.79 -21.94 4.19
C LEU A 511 7.24 -21.62 4.56
N SER A 512 8.16 -21.77 3.63
CA SER A 512 9.58 -21.37 3.75
C SER A 512 10.39 -21.98 4.91
N GLY A 513 10.02 -23.15 5.42
CA GLY A 513 10.73 -23.78 6.55
C GLY A 513 10.61 -23.01 7.87
N THR A 514 9.66 -22.10 7.99
CA THR A 514 9.39 -21.36 9.22
C THR A 514 8.47 -22.15 10.14
N ARG A 515 8.82 -22.20 11.41
CA ARG A 515 7.95 -22.67 12.49
C ARG A 515 7.56 -21.51 13.35
N PHE A 516 6.27 -21.40 13.65
CA PHE A 516 5.79 -20.53 14.69
C PHE A 516 5.88 -21.27 16.01
N ILE A 517 6.59 -20.72 16.97
CA ILE A 517 6.59 -21.21 18.35
C ILE A 517 5.68 -20.26 19.13
N THR A 518 4.71 -20.85 19.83
CA THR A 518 3.88 -20.10 20.77
C THR A 518 4.72 -19.78 22.01
N ASP A 519 5.03 -18.52 22.20
CA ASP A 519 5.57 -18.03 23.46
C ASP A 519 4.39 -17.74 24.39
N PRO A 520 4.33 -18.36 25.59
CA PRO A 520 3.21 -18.21 26.50
C PRO A 520 3.06 -16.79 27.07
N VAL A 521 4.09 -15.95 26.95
CA VAL A 521 4.10 -14.57 27.48
C VAL A 521 3.94 -13.54 26.36
N LEU A 522 4.51 -13.80 25.18
CA LEU A 522 4.63 -12.85 24.07
C LEU A 522 3.79 -13.24 22.84
N GLY A 523 3.05 -14.34 22.90
CA GLY A 523 2.34 -14.90 21.75
C GLY A 523 3.26 -15.71 20.83
N LEU A 524 2.95 -15.73 19.54
CA LEU A 524 3.72 -16.49 18.55
C LEU A 524 5.06 -15.83 18.27
N VAL A 525 6.13 -16.55 18.48
CA VAL A 525 7.49 -16.16 18.14
C VAL A 525 7.91 -16.88 16.86
N TRP A 526 8.49 -16.13 15.97
CA TRP A 526 9.00 -16.60 14.69
C TRP A 526 10.26 -17.44 14.86
N THR A 527 10.24 -18.69 14.39
CA THR A 527 11.46 -19.48 14.24
C THR A 527 11.46 -20.17 12.89
N THR A 528 12.58 -20.12 12.20
CA THR A 528 12.85 -20.98 11.04
C THR A 528 13.45 -22.30 11.51
N VAL A 529 13.11 -23.42 10.85
CA VAL A 529 13.84 -24.68 11.01
C VAL A 529 15.25 -24.45 10.46
N GLY A 530 16.26 -24.55 11.31
CA GLY A 530 17.63 -24.24 10.91
C GLY A 530 18.03 -22.78 11.07
N TRP A 531 17.12 -21.90 11.53
CA TRP A 531 17.51 -20.57 11.94
C TRP A 531 18.28 -20.67 13.27
N ASP A 532 19.57 -20.79 13.12
CA ASP A 532 20.46 -20.53 14.23
C ASP A 532 20.65 -19.01 14.30
N ARG A 533 20.23 -18.42 15.41
CA ARG A 533 20.44 -17.01 15.72
C ARG A 533 21.90 -16.58 15.56
N LYS A 534 22.82 -17.54 15.50
CA LYS A 534 24.25 -17.32 15.25
C LYS A 534 24.57 -16.97 13.79
N ASP A 535 23.73 -17.38 12.84
CA ASP A 535 23.94 -17.11 11.41
C ASP A 535 23.43 -15.74 10.97
N TRP A 536 22.71 -15.05 11.84
CA TRP A 536 22.30 -13.68 11.60
C TRP A 536 23.45 -12.72 11.91
N THR A 537 24.33 -12.56 10.98
CA THR A 537 25.29 -11.46 10.98
C THR A 537 24.60 -10.28 10.32
N GLY A 538 24.61 -9.12 10.95
CA GLY A 538 23.93 -7.91 10.47
C GLY A 538 24.27 -7.46 9.05
N SER A 539 25.19 -8.14 8.38
CA SER A 539 25.55 -7.93 6.98
C SER A 539 24.47 -8.30 5.97
N ARG A 540 23.44 -9.07 6.32
CA ARG A 540 22.39 -9.47 5.39
C ARG A 540 21.26 -8.44 5.22
N TRP A 541 21.20 -7.46 6.12
CA TRP A 541 20.10 -6.48 6.21
C TRP A 541 20.60 -5.04 6.28
N THR A 542 21.88 -4.83 6.01
CA THR A 542 22.41 -3.48 5.89
C THR A 542 22.06 -2.94 4.51
N ASP A 543 21.03 -2.15 4.44
CA ASP A 543 20.97 -1.16 3.41
C ASP A 543 21.86 0.04 3.82
N GLU A 544 22.13 0.95 2.90
CA GLU A 544 22.95 2.15 3.14
C GLU A 544 22.44 3.03 4.30
N SER A 545 21.25 2.78 4.82
CA SER A 545 20.67 3.50 5.94
C SER A 545 20.90 2.83 7.30
N TRP A 546 21.41 1.59 7.31
CA TRP A 546 21.77 0.87 8.51
C TRP A 546 23.25 1.05 8.81
N THR A 547 23.63 2.18 9.36
CA THR A 547 25.03 2.45 9.79
C THR A 547 25.30 2.00 11.21
N GLY A 548 24.46 1.17 11.77
CA GLY A 548 24.57 0.79 13.18
C GLY A 548 25.01 -0.64 13.38
N SER A 549 25.40 -0.91 14.56
CA SER A 549 25.91 -2.09 15.22
C SER A 549 25.42 -3.43 14.68
N ARG A 550 26.35 -4.32 14.57
CA ARG A 550 26.16 -5.70 14.12
C ARG A 550 25.25 -6.49 15.07
N TRP A 551 24.38 -7.29 14.50
CA TRP A 551 23.76 -8.37 15.20
C TRP A 551 24.79 -9.44 15.52
N THR A 552 25.09 -9.68 16.78
CA THR A 552 25.94 -10.77 17.20
C THR A 552 25.16 -11.69 18.12
N GLY A 553 24.97 -12.93 17.69
CA GLY A 553 24.31 -13.95 18.51
C GLY A 553 22.83 -13.74 18.73
N SER A 554 22.31 -14.38 19.77
CA SER A 554 20.89 -14.41 20.11
C SER A 554 20.35 -13.11 20.73
N ARG A 555 21.16 -12.07 20.86
CA ARG A 555 20.77 -10.78 21.42
C ARG A 555 21.38 -9.66 20.60
N TRP A 556 20.65 -8.56 20.54
CA TRP A 556 21.23 -7.27 20.25
C TRP A 556 22.30 -6.97 21.27
N THR A 557 23.55 -7.11 20.91
CA THR A 557 24.65 -6.68 21.75
C THR A 557 25.15 -5.30 21.37
N GLY A 558 24.54 -4.70 20.39
CA GLY A 558 24.77 -3.32 20.06
C GLY A 558 23.97 -2.43 20.97
N SER A 559 24.62 -1.88 21.92
CA SER A 559 24.09 -0.93 22.84
C SER A 559 23.68 0.33 22.15
N ARG A 560 23.14 0.57 21.18
CA ARG A 560 22.60 1.80 20.59
C ARG A 560 22.76 1.79 19.08
N TRP A 561 21.69 2.07 18.43
CA TRP A 561 21.67 2.70 17.15
C TRP A 561 22.49 3.99 17.22
N THR A 562 23.66 4.02 16.64
CA THR A 562 24.47 5.22 16.53
C THR A 562 24.20 5.97 15.22
N GLY A 563 23.27 5.51 14.44
CA GLY A 563 22.75 6.27 13.32
C GLY A 563 21.68 7.22 13.80
N SER A 564 22.04 8.43 13.98
CA SER A 564 21.22 9.64 14.06
C SER A 564 19.71 9.44 14.25
N ARG A 565 19.15 9.82 15.34
CA ARG A 565 17.72 10.03 15.62
C ARG A 565 16.88 8.86 16.11
N TRP A 566 17.37 7.65 16.10
CA TRP A 566 16.71 6.49 16.66
C TRP A 566 17.30 6.11 18.03
N THR A 567 18.06 7.03 18.64
CA THR A 567 18.71 6.78 19.91
C THR A 567 17.75 6.93 21.06
N GLY A 568 17.49 5.88 21.73
CA GLY A 568 17.03 5.84 23.10
C GLY A 568 15.64 6.42 23.34
N ASP A 569 15.57 7.37 24.18
CA ASP A 569 14.43 7.78 24.96
C ASP A 569 13.17 8.25 24.22
N THR A 570 13.25 8.48 22.90
CA THR A 570 12.11 8.92 22.09
C THR A 570 11.17 7.79 21.68
N TRP A 571 11.58 6.54 21.89
CA TRP A 571 10.81 5.34 21.52
C TRP A 571 10.41 4.51 22.74
N SER A 572 10.48 5.04 23.94
CA SER A 572 9.94 4.40 25.13
C SER A 572 8.40 4.45 25.10
N SER A 573 7.76 3.45 25.67
CA SER A 573 6.30 3.41 25.83
C SER A 573 5.75 4.67 26.53
N ALA A 574 6.55 5.35 27.33
CA ALA A 574 6.21 6.60 27.99
C ALA A 574 6.07 7.79 27.02
N SER A 575 6.79 7.79 25.90
CA SER A 575 6.69 8.85 24.89
C SER A 575 5.51 8.69 23.92
N TRP A 576 4.87 7.53 23.92
CA TRP A 576 3.81 7.18 22.96
C TRP A 576 2.40 7.39 23.48
N GLY A 577 2.20 7.71 24.69
CA GLY A 577 0.86 7.73 25.21
C GLY A 577 0.66 8.40 26.55
N SER A 578 1.63 9.09 27.03
CA SER A 578 1.40 9.94 28.19
C SER A 578 0.53 11.13 27.80
N PRO A 579 -0.47 11.45 28.63
CA PRO A 579 -1.48 12.45 28.32
C PRO A 579 -0.91 13.83 28.02
#